data_503aa231a9d5e2d58584b092d329e207
#
_entry.id   503aa231a9d5e2d58584b092d329e207
#
_cell.length_a   1.000
_cell.length_b   1.000
_cell.length_c   1.000
_cell.angle_alpha   90.00
_cell.angle_beta   90.00
_cell.angle_gamma   90.00
#
_symmetry.space_group_name_H-M   'P 1'
#
loop_
_entity.id
_entity.type
_entity.pdbx_description
1 polymer ?
#
loop_
_entity_poly.entity_id
_entity_poly.type
_entity_poly.pdbx_seq_one_letter_code
_entity_poly.pdbx_strand_id
1 'polypeptide(L)'
;MNVNRWSSKLRVAALVSAAGVLLFPSMAAIKNMAVVVAAGSKLQDVPLAELAKLCKGTQKTWPDGRSFTLIMKDPEAPEMRIVAQKLFGMPPADLKAAIPKWNESRQLVKIVESDDDLLHSVEITPGSVGILDVYAINSSVKVLRIDGKLPFDVGYAFKSN
;
A
#
# COMPACT_ATOMS: atom_id res chain seq x y z
N MET A 1 -80.06 6.60 39.30
CA MET A 1 -79.48 7.29 38.18
C MET A 1 -78.02 7.48 38.48
N ASN A 2 -77.15 6.59 38.03
CA ASN A 2 -75.74 6.80 38.12
C ASN A 2 -75.07 6.11 36.93
N VAL A 3 -74.48 6.91 36.08
CA VAL A 3 -73.81 6.50 34.85
C VAL A 3 -72.38 6.29 35.20
N ASN A 4 -71.90 5.05 35.22
CA ASN A 4 -70.53 4.67 35.41
C ASN A 4 -69.74 4.92 34.13
N ARG A 5 -68.85 5.92 34.16
CA ARG A 5 -67.83 6.14 33.16
C ARG A 5 -66.64 5.17 33.37
N TRP A 6 -66.54 4.20 32.49
CA TRP A 6 -65.37 3.34 32.43
C TRP A 6 -64.35 3.95 31.50
N SER A 7 -63.29 4.45 32.06
CA SER A 7 -62.14 4.93 31.32
C SER A 7 -61.16 3.76 31.09
N SER A 8 -61.18 3.24 29.89
CA SER A 8 -60.18 2.28 29.42
C SER A 8 -58.84 2.99 29.15
N LYS A 9 -57.89 2.73 30.03
CA LYS A 9 -56.49 3.16 29.77
C LYS A 9 -55.85 2.19 28.78
N LEU A 10 -55.74 2.60 27.53
CA LEU A 10 -54.89 1.93 26.55
C LEU A 10 -53.41 2.12 26.97
N ARG A 11 -52.78 1.02 27.36
CA ARG A 11 -51.33 0.94 27.50
C ARG A 11 -50.74 0.65 26.12
N VAL A 12 -50.17 1.64 25.50
CA VAL A 12 -49.34 1.47 24.29
C VAL A 12 -47.99 0.92 24.76
N ALA A 13 -47.79 -0.37 24.52
CA ALA A 13 -46.45 -0.97 24.70
C ALA A 13 -45.59 -0.59 23.49
N ALA A 14 -44.65 0.32 23.70
CA ALA A 14 -43.62 0.64 22.70
C ALA A 14 -42.62 -0.52 22.63
N LEU A 15 -42.67 -1.27 21.54
CA LEU A 15 -41.63 -2.24 21.16
C LEU A 15 -40.43 -1.47 20.64
N VAL A 16 -39.42 -1.33 21.49
CA VAL A 16 -38.12 -0.85 21.06
C VAL A 16 -37.40 -2.01 20.35
N SER A 17 -37.42 -1.97 19.02
CA SER A 17 -36.66 -2.89 18.17
C SER A 17 -35.20 -2.46 18.22
N ALA A 18 -34.40 -3.10 19.05
CA ALA A 18 -32.95 -2.93 19.05
C ALA A 18 -32.40 -3.63 17.79
N ALA A 19 -32.22 -2.86 16.71
CA ALA A 19 -31.46 -3.29 15.54
C ALA A 19 -29.97 -3.37 15.95
N GLY A 20 -29.53 -4.58 16.31
CA GLY A 20 -28.12 -4.89 16.52
C GLY A 20 -27.37 -4.74 15.19
N VAL A 21 -26.62 -3.66 15.05
CA VAL A 21 -25.66 -3.52 13.96
C VAL A 21 -24.54 -4.52 14.24
N LEU A 22 -24.58 -5.64 13.55
CA LEU A 22 -23.47 -6.59 13.51
C LEU A 22 -22.30 -5.90 12.76
N LEU A 23 -21.39 -5.32 13.51
CA LEU A 23 -20.08 -4.91 13.00
C LEU A 23 -19.31 -6.18 12.65
N PHE A 24 -19.40 -6.62 11.39
CA PHE A 24 -18.47 -7.60 10.87
C PHE A 24 -17.08 -6.95 10.82
N PRO A 25 -16.07 -7.50 11.51
CA PRO A 25 -14.72 -7.03 11.29
C PRO A 25 -14.40 -7.25 9.82
N SER A 26 -14.15 -6.17 9.09
CA SER A 26 -13.62 -6.24 7.74
C SER A 26 -12.28 -6.97 7.84
N MET A 27 -12.26 -8.23 7.41
CA MET A 27 -11.00 -8.94 7.22
C MET A 27 -10.25 -8.20 6.11
N ALA A 28 -9.30 -7.37 6.51
CA ALA A 28 -8.39 -6.76 5.55
C ALA A 28 -7.74 -7.90 4.77
N ALA A 29 -8.02 -7.97 3.48
CA ALA A 29 -7.41 -8.98 2.61
C ALA A 29 -5.89 -8.87 2.73
N ILE A 30 -5.22 -10.01 2.99
CA ILE A 30 -3.76 -10.09 3.00
C ILE A 30 -3.30 -9.66 1.61
N LYS A 31 -2.66 -8.50 1.52
CA LYS A 31 -2.09 -8.01 0.27
C LYS A 31 -0.60 -8.34 0.24
N ASN A 32 -0.17 -9.01 -0.82
CA ASN A 32 1.23 -9.21 -1.12
C ASN A 32 1.68 -8.10 -2.07
N MET A 33 2.54 -7.22 -1.59
CA MET A 33 3.09 -6.16 -2.42
C MET A 33 4.29 -6.71 -3.19
N ALA A 34 4.29 -6.52 -4.49
CA ALA A 34 5.42 -6.88 -5.35
C ALA A 34 6.29 -5.67 -5.63
N VAL A 35 7.60 -5.87 -5.65
CA VAL A 35 8.57 -4.93 -6.18
C VAL A 35 8.77 -5.27 -7.64
N VAL A 36 8.58 -4.29 -8.53
CA VAL A 36 8.64 -4.49 -9.98
C VAL A 36 9.60 -3.52 -10.65
N VAL A 37 10.14 -3.95 -11.76
CA VAL A 37 10.97 -3.15 -12.68
C VAL A 37 10.44 -3.32 -14.10
N ALA A 38 10.82 -2.45 -15.03
CA ALA A 38 10.49 -2.63 -16.44
C ALA A 38 10.88 -4.02 -16.94
N ALA A 39 10.05 -4.63 -17.79
CA ALA A 39 10.27 -6.00 -18.29
C ALA A 39 11.66 -6.21 -18.91
N GLY A 40 12.19 -5.19 -19.61
CA GLY A 40 13.52 -5.19 -20.21
C GLY A 40 14.69 -4.93 -19.25
N SER A 41 14.45 -4.70 -17.96
CA SER A 41 15.50 -4.47 -16.96
C SER A 41 16.39 -5.71 -16.80
N LYS A 42 17.68 -5.52 -16.56
CA LYS A 42 18.62 -6.61 -16.24
C LYS A 42 18.61 -7.00 -14.76
N LEU A 43 17.98 -6.19 -13.90
CA LEU A 43 17.84 -6.48 -12.47
C LEU A 43 16.96 -7.71 -12.27
N GLN A 44 17.36 -8.62 -11.38
CA GLN A 44 16.61 -9.83 -11.06
C GLN A 44 16.39 -9.99 -9.56
N ASP A 45 17.35 -9.56 -8.76
CA ASP A 45 17.33 -9.66 -7.31
C ASP A 45 18.00 -8.43 -6.69
N VAL A 46 17.51 -8.00 -5.55
CA VAL A 46 18.12 -6.94 -4.75
C VAL A 46 17.93 -7.23 -3.25
N PRO A 47 18.98 -7.09 -2.44
CA PRO A 47 18.85 -7.17 -1.00
C PRO A 47 17.92 -6.07 -0.48
N LEU A 48 17.03 -6.41 0.47
CA LEU A 48 16.14 -5.44 1.09
C LEU A 48 16.90 -4.24 1.66
N ALA A 49 18.06 -4.48 2.26
CA ALA A 49 18.91 -3.42 2.82
C ALA A 49 19.44 -2.46 1.76
N GLU A 50 19.77 -2.94 0.56
CA GLU A 50 20.19 -2.10 -0.55
C GLU A 50 19.02 -1.29 -1.11
N LEU A 51 17.88 -1.93 -1.32
CA LEU A 51 16.67 -1.23 -1.75
C LEU A 51 16.28 -0.14 -0.76
N ALA A 52 16.37 -0.39 0.55
CA ALA A 52 16.10 0.61 1.58
C ALA A 52 17.08 1.80 1.53
N LYS A 53 18.37 1.58 1.23
CA LYS A 53 19.35 2.67 1.05
C LYS A 53 19.02 3.53 -0.16
N LEU A 54 18.61 2.91 -1.27
CA LEU A 54 18.16 3.61 -2.47
C LEU A 54 16.91 4.45 -2.18
N CYS A 55 15.91 3.86 -1.53
CA CYS A 55 14.65 4.54 -1.18
C CYS A 55 14.85 5.71 -0.21
N LYS A 56 15.77 5.61 0.74
CA LYS A 56 16.14 6.69 1.69
C LYS A 56 17.06 7.74 1.09
N GLY A 57 17.53 7.55 -0.15
CA GLY A 57 18.45 8.48 -0.83
C GLY A 57 19.88 8.46 -0.31
N THR A 58 20.24 7.52 0.58
CA THR A 58 21.63 7.33 1.02
C THR A 58 22.51 6.74 -0.07
N GLN A 59 21.91 6.01 -0.99
CA GLN A 59 22.48 5.59 -2.26
C GLN A 59 21.61 6.19 -3.38
N LYS A 60 22.25 6.82 -4.39
CA LYS A 60 21.52 7.58 -5.42
C LYS A 60 21.31 6.81 -6.71
N THR A 61 22.14 5.83 -6.95
CA THR A 61 22.20 5.07 -8.21
C THR A 61 22.30 3.58 -7.94
N TRP A 62 21.84 2.81 -8.89
CA TRP A 62 22.15 1.39 -8.96
C TRP A 62 23.66 1.15 -9.16
N PRO A 63 24.17 -0.06 -8.90
CA PRO A 63 25.58 -0.39 -9.15
C PRO A 63 26.02 -0.18 -10.61
N ASP A 64 25.08 -0.23 -11.56
CA ASP A 64 25.32 0.02 -12.99
C ASP A 64 25.28 1.51 -13.36
N GLY A 65 25.16 2.42 -12.38
CA GLY A 65 25.19 3.88 -12.56
C GLY A 65 23.84 4.51 -12.93
N ARG A 66 22.77 3.72 -13.16
CA ARG A 66 21.45 4.28 -13.45
C ARG A 66 20.86 4.95 -12.21
N SER A 67 20.19 6.09 -12.41
CA SER A 67 19.48 6.78 -11.34
C SER A 67 18.34 5.92 -10.81
N PHE A 68 18.16 5.91 -9.49
CA PHE A 68 17.05 5.24 -8.83
C PHE A 68 15.87 6.21 -8.66
N THR A 69 14.67 5.73 -8.94
CA THR A 69 13.40 6.39 -8.59
C THR A 69 12.43 5.33 -8.09
N LEU A 70 11.84 5.55 -6.93
CA LEU A 70 10.75 4.73 -6.43
C LEU A 70 9.42 5.29 -6.95
N ILE A 71 8.58 4.42 -7.51
CA ILE A 71 7.22 4.75 -7.93
C ILE A 71 6.25 3.97 -7.05
N MET A 72 5.36 4.69 -6.37
CA MET A 72 4.41 4.08 -5.43
C MET A 72 3.11 4.88 -5.38
N LYS A 73 2.06 4.27 -4.85
CA LYS A 73 0.82 4.98 -4.52
C LYS A 73 0.99 5.80 -3.24
N ASP A 74 -0.04 6.55 -2.87
CA ASP A 74 -0.03 7.35 -1.64
C ASP A 74 0.44 6.51 -0.44
N PRO A 75 1.46 6.96 0.32
CA PRO A 75 1.95 6.24 1.49
C PRO A 75 0.88 5.91 2.53
N GLU A 76 -0.19 6.71 2.61
CA GLU A 76 -1.30 6.48 3.54
C GLU A 76 -2.31 5.43 3.05
N ALA A 77 -2.20 4.97 1.80
CA ALA A 77 -3.02 3.85 1.32
C ALA A 77 -2.77 2.61 2.20
N PRO A 78 -3.82 1.86 2.58
CA PRO A 78 -3.69 0.74 3.52
C PRO A 78 -2.61 -0.28 3.15
N GLU A 79 -2.47 -0.58 1.85
CA GLU A 79 -1.47 -1.50 1.32
C GLU A 79 -0.03 -0.97 1.41
N MET A 80 0.16 0.36 1.46
CA MET A 80 1.48 0.97 1.55
C MET A 80 2.07 0.97 2.96
N ARG A 81 1.32 0.61 3.99
CA ARG A 81 1.82 0.56 5.38
C ARG A 81 3.03 -0.34 5.54
N ILE A 82 2.99 -1.54 4.93
CA ILE A 82 4.11 -2.48 5.00
C ILE A 82 5.34 -1.92 4.30
N VAL A 83 5.15 -1.19 3.20
CA VAL A 83 6.23 -0.54 2.45
C VAL A 83 6.86 0.58 3.28
N ALA A 84 6.05 1.47 3.86
CA ALA A 84 6.52 2.54 4.75
C ALA A 84 7.36 1.99 5.90
N GLN A 85 6.90 0.92 6.54
CA GLN A 85 7.60 0.29 7.66
C GLN A 85 8.90 -0.41 7.23
N LYS A 86 8.84 -1.22 6.17
CA LYS A 86 9.98 -2.09 5.79
C LYS A 86 11.09 -1.35 5.04
N LEU A 87 10.74 -0.41 4.15
CA LEU A 87 11.74 0.36 3.39
C LEU A 87 12.20 1.61 4.11
N PHE A 88 11.27 2.31 4.76
CA PHE A 88 11.58 3.63 5.33
C PHE A 88 11.71 3.60 6.85
N GLY A 89 11.10 2.63 7.53
CA GLY A 89 11.14 2.51 8.99
C GLY A 89 10.35 3.61 9.69
N MET A 90 9.31 4.17 9.04
CA MET A 90 8.51 5.27 9.57
C MET A 90 7.02 5.08 9.29
N PRO A 91 6.14 5.77 10.04
CA PRO A 91 4.70 5.79 9.77
C PRO A 91 4.36 6.36 8.39
N PRO A 92 3.25 5.94 7.76
CA PRO A 92 2.83 6.43 6.45
C PRO A 92 2.71 7.96 6.35
N ALA A 93 2.14 8.62 7.36
CA ALA A 93 1.98 10.07 7.39
C ALA A 93 3.33 10.81 7.39
N ASP A 94 4.31 10.31 8.17
CA ASP A 94 5.65 10.86 8.24
C ASP A 94 6.38 10.67 6.90
N LEU A 95 6.21 9.50 6.28
CA LEU A 95 6.75 9.23 4.95
C LEU A 95 6.20 10.22 3.91
N LYS A 96 4.87 10.41 3.89
CA LYS A 96 4.22 11.36 2.99
C LYS A 96 4.74 12.78 3.18
N ALA A 97 4.93 13.22 4.42
CA ALA A 97 5.46 14.53 4.75
C ALA A 97 6.94 14.71 4.37
N ALA A 98 7.72 13.62 4.36
CA ALA A 98 9.16 13.66 4.03
C ALA A 98 9.45 13.70 2.51
N ILE A 99 8.59 13.10 1.69
CA ILE A 99 8.80 12.96 0.23
C ILE A 99 9.09 14.29 -0.48
N PRO A 100 8.36 15.40 -0.26
CA PRO A 100 8.66 16.66 -0.92
C PRO A 100 10.09 17.13 -0.69
N LYS A 101 10.60 17.03 0.52
CA LYS A 101 11.97 17.38 0.87
C LYS A 101 13.00 16.49 0.17
N TRP A 102 12.74 15.19 0.08
CA TRP A 102 13.64 14.26 -0.62
C TRP A 102 13.68 14.51 -2.12
N ASN A 103 12.60 15.04 -2.67
CA ASN A 103 12.49 15.35 -4.10
C ASN A 103 13.07 16.72 -4.50
N GLU A 104 13.54 17.55 -3.54
CA GLU A 104 14.07 18.90 -3.84
C GLU A 104 15.24 18.90 -4.84
N SER A 105 16.13 17.92 -4.73
CA SER A 105 17.30 17.84 -5.61
C SER A 105 17.12 16.92 -6.81
N ARG A 106 16.23 15.95 -6.73
CA ARG A 106 15.88 15.00 -7.78
C ARG A 106 14.61 14.24 -7.40
N GLN A 107 13.89 13.72 -8.37
CA GLN A 107 12.73 12.89 -8.10
C GLN A 107 13.16 11.51 -7.56
N LEU A 108 13.25 11.39 -6.23
CA LEU A 108 13.56 10.13 -5.55
C LEU A 108 12.32 9.24 -5.45
N VAL A 109 11.19 9.83 -5.10
CA VAL A 109 9.91 9.14 -4.97
C VAL A 109 8.86 9.83 -5.85
N LYS A 110 8.23 9.07 -6.74
CA LYS A 110 7.08 9.50 -7.54
C LYS A 110 5.83 8.85 -6.99
N ILE A 111 4.87 9.67 -6.54
CA ILE A 111 3.55 9.22 -6.14
C ILE A 111 2.64 9.23 -7.36
N VAL A 112 1.87 8.16 -7.53
CA VAL A 112 0.87 7.98 -8.60
C VAL A 112 -0.47 7.58 -7.99
N GLU A 113 -1.56 7.77 -8.75
CA GLU A 113 -2.91 7.59 -8.23
C GLU A 113 -3.43 6.15 -8.45
N SER A 114 -2.98 5.47 -9.50
CA SER A 114 -3.46 4.16 -9.89
C SER A 114 -2.34 3.15 -10.14
N ASP A 115 -2.70 1.88 -10.17
CA ASP A 115 -1.77 0.81 -10.54
C ASP A 115 -1.38 0.91 -12.03
N ASP A 116 -2.27 1.36 -12.89
CA ASP A 116 -1.97 1.58 -14.32
C ASP A 116 -0.95 2.70 -14.51
N ASP A 117 -1.09 3.83 -13.79
CA ASP A 117 -0.11 4.92 -13.80
C ASP A 117 1.24 4.47 -13.25
N LEU A 118 1.23 3.59 -12.24
CA LEU A 118 2.44 3.00 -11.68
C LEU A 118 3.15 2.15 -12.73
N LEU A 119 2.45 1.21 -13.34
CA LEU A 119 2.99 0.30 -14.35
C LEU A 119 3.56 1.07 -15.54
N HIS A 120 2.80 2.03 -16.07
CA HIS A 120 3.27 2.89 -17.15
C HIS A 120 4.51 3.70 -16.75
N SER A 121 4.52 4.28 -15.56
CA SER A 121 5.66 5.05 -15.07
C SER A 121 6.92 4.20 -14.91
N VAL A 122 6.79 2.96 -14.44
CA VAL A 122 7.92 2.02 -14.33
C VAL A 122 8.45 1.64 -15.71
N GLU A 123 7.56 1.38 -16.66
CA GLU A 123 7.92 1.01 -18.04
C GLU A 123 8.77 2.08 -18.71
N ILE A 124 8.38 3.35 -18.60
CA ILE A 124 9.01 4.46 -19.31
C ILE A 124 10.18 5.13 -18.58
N THR A 125 10.40 4.79 -17.29
CA THR A 125 11.46 5.43 -16.49
C THR A 125 12.60 4.46 -16.22
N PRO A 126 13.73 4.56 -16.94
CA PRO A 126 14.88 3.69 -16.73
C PRO A 126 15.42 3.78 -15.30
N GLY A 127 15.67 2.63 -14.68
CA GLY A 127 16.17 2.54 -13.30
C GLY A 127 15.12 2.70 -12.20
N SER A 128 13.86 2.92 -12.57
CA SER A 128 12.77 2.99 -11.59
C SER A 128 12.38 1.62 -11.05
N VAL A 129 11.81 1.65 -9.86
CA VAL A 129 11.18 0.52 -9.16
C VAL A 129 9.77 0.92 -8.80
N GLY A 130 8.81 0.03 -9.08
CA GLY A 130 7.43 0.18 -8.63
C GLY A 130 7.13 -0.77 -7.47
N ILE A 131 6.20 -0.39 -6.61
CA ILE A 131 5.66 -1.26 -5.57
C ILE A 131 4.15 -1.22 -5.64
N LEU A 132 3.54 -2.38 -5.95
CA LEU A 132 2.10 -2.51 -6.14
C LEU A 132 1.60 -3.89 -5.70
N ASP A 133 0.27 -4.04 -5.66
CA ASP A 133 -0.36 -5.34 -5.41
C ASP A 133 0.07 -6.35 -6.49
N VAL A 134 0.46 -7.55 -6.07
CA VAL A 134 0.90 -8.62 -6.98
C VAL A 134 -0.14 -8.96 -8.06
N TYR A 135 -1.42 -8.79 -7.77
CA TYR A 135 -2.50 -9.07 -8.71
C TYR A 135 -2.73 -7.97 -9.76
N ALA A 136 -2.12 -6.79 -9.60
CA ALA A 136 -2.17 -5.71 -10.57
C ALA A 136 -1.06 -5.78 -11.63
N ILE A 137 -0.13 -6.73 -11.54
CA ILE A 137 1.02 -6.85 -12.44
C ILE A 137 0.56 -7.25 -13.85
N ASN A 138 1.15 -6.61 -14.86
CA ASN A 138 0.97 -6.94 -16.27
C ASN A 138 2.32 -7.24 -16.97
N SER A 139 2.30 -7.45 -18.28
CA SER A 139 3.47 -7.82 -19.08
C SER A 139 4.51 -6.70 -19.30
N SER A 140 4.19 -5.44 -18.96
CA SER A 140 5.13 -4.31 -19.11
C SER A 140 6.23 -4.30 -18.04
N VAL A 141 6.02 -5.04 -16.96
CA VAL A 141 6.93 -5.13 -15.83
C VAL A 141 7.26 -6.57 -15.47
N LYS A 142 8.34 -6.76 -14.73
CA LYS A 142 8.67 -8.04 -14.10
C LYS A 142 8.92 -7.86 -12.61
N VAL A 143 8.64 -8.92 -11.85
CA VAL A 143 8.85 -8.95 -10.40
C VAL A 143 10.35 -9.07 -10.11
N LEU A 144 10.83 -8.19 -9.25
CA LEU A 144 12.18 -8.22 -8.70
C LEU A 144 12.17 -9.10 -7.43
N ARG A 145 13.14 -10.00 -7.31
CA ARG A 145 13.33 -10.74 -6.06
C ARG A 145 13.88 -9.81 -4.98
N ILE A 146 13.42 -10.01 -3.76
CA ILE A 146 13.95 -9.31 -2.58
C ILE A 146 14.57 -10.35 -1.65
N ASP A 147 15.86 -10.25 -1.40
CA ASP A 147 16.63 -11.28 -0.69
C ASP A 147 16.42 -12.70 -1.28
N GLY A 148 16.40 -12.79 -2.61
CA GLY A 148 16.17 -14.03 -3.35
C GLY A 148 14.73 -14.53 -3.39
N LYS A 149 13.76 -13.81 -2.78
CA LYS A 149 12.37 -14.25 -2.59
C LYS A 149 11.40 -13.52 -3.50
N LEU A 150 10.36 -14.21 -3.92
CA LEU A 150 9.19 -13.68 -4.64
C LEU A 150 8.02 -13.41 -3.66
N PRO A 151 7.00 -12.65 -4.06
CA PRO A 151 5.89 -12.23 -3.19
C PRO A 151 5.14 -13.34 -2.45
N PHE A 152 5.10 -14.56 -3.00
CA PHE A 152 4.42 -15.69 -2.36
C PHE A 152 5.35 -16.60 -1.53
N ASP A 153 6.65 -16.35 -1.56
CA ASP A 153 7.62 -17.15 -0.82
C ASP A 153 7.51 -16.89 0.69
N VAL A 154 7.83 -17.90 1.47
CA VAL A 154 7.88 -17.80 2.93
C VAL A 154 8.97 -16.81 3.33
N GLY A 155 8.59 -15.83 4.20
CA GLY A 155 9.51 -14.78 4.67
C GLY A 155 9.79 -13.68 3.65
N TYR A 156 8.95 -13.51 2.63
CA TYR A 156 9.01 -12.33 1.77
C TYR A 156 8.70 -11.05 2.57
N ALA A 157 9.48 -9.99 2.32
CA ALA A 157 9.50 -8.81 3.17
C ALA A 157 8.19 -7.99 3.15
N PHE A 158 7.49 -7.93 2.02
CA PHE A 158 6.30 -7.08 1.81
C PHE A 158 4.99 -7.85 1.81
N LYS A 159 4.92 -8.91 2.59
CA LYS A 159 3.69 -9.65 2.85
C LYS A 159 2.96 -9.01 4.02
N SER A 160 1.72 -8.59 3.81
CA SER A 160 0.84 -8.16 4.90
C SER A 160 0.34 -9.38 5.67
N ASN A 161 0.47 -9.36 6.98
CA ASN A 161 -0.11 -10.37 7.87
C ASN A 161 -1.58 -10.05 8.16
#